data_cdd85bb7dc31e26a321d2605189d54a1
#
_entry.id   cdd85bb7dc31e26a321d2605189d54a1
#
_cell.length_a   1.000
_cell.length_b   1.000
_cell.length_c   1.000
_cell.angle_alpha   90.00
_cell.angle_beta   90.00
_cell.angle_gamma   90.00
#
_symmetry.space_group_name_H-M   'P 1'
#
loop_
_entity.id
_entity.type
_entity.pdbx_description
1 polymer ?
#
loop_
_entity_poly.entity_id
_entity_poly.type
_entity_poly.pdbx_seq_one_letter_code
_entity_poly.pdbx_strand_id
1 'polypeptide(L)'
;EAQNKIDEPTQAEVVKKDGLPYTVYTPYSNQWKSVIQADDFAESPSLENLDALIEGWVAPNIPSLEEMGFEAGADFHECIPPRNVSSDVLQKYGMQRDFPSIEGTSRLSLHLRFGTVSIRAAYRQGIQISEKWINELIWRDFYQCILYHFPHSANSAFRPAYDRIPWSTNEDHFHAWCEGKT
;
A
#
# COMPACT_ATOMS: atom_id res chain seq x y z
N GLU A 1 28.01 6.36 0.47
CA GLU A 1 27.31 5.06 0.67
C GLU A 1 26.28 5.11 1.79
N ALA A 2 25.55 6.22 1.95
CA ALA A 2 24.40 6.35 2.85
C ALA A 2 23.12 6.52 2.03
N GLN A 3 22.96 5.69 1.01
CA GLN A 3 21.81 5.73 0.12
C GLN A 3 20.89 4.56 0.39
N ASN A 4 19.64 4.88 0.75
CA ASN A 4 18.46 4.01 0.71
C ASN A 4 18.28 3.00 1.87
N LYS A 5 18.20 3.47 3.10
CA LYS A 5 17.30 2.88 4.09
C LYS A 5 16.03 3.74 4.22
N ILE A 6 15.51 4.13 3.09
CA ILE A 6 14.21 4.78 3.00
C ILE A 6 13.29 3.69 2.48
N ASP A 7 12.23 3.45 3.21
CA ASP A 7 11.12 2.58 2.86
C ASP A 7 11.29 1.12 3.24
N GLU A 8 10.31 0.64 3.98
CA GLU A 8 9.89 -0.75 4.26
C GLU A 8 11.07 -1.76 4.26
N PRO A 9 11.10 -2.79 5.07
CA PRO A 9 12.13 -3.82 4.94
C PRO A 9 12.23 -4.12 3.47
N THR A 10 13.39 -3.84 2.88
CA THR A 10 13.53 -3.85 1.43
C THR A 10 13.03 -5.20 0.95
N GLN A 11 12.35 -5.24 -0.18
CA GLN A 11 11.81 -6.46 -0.79
C GLN A 11 12.85 -7.58 -0.89
N ALA A 12 14.12 -7.24 -0.70
CA ALA A 12 15.26 -8.15 -0.58
C ALA A 12 15.49 -8.74 0.83
N GLU A 13 14.87 -8.19 1.89
CA GLU A 13 15.12 -8.63 3.27
C GLU A 13 14.17 -9.73 3.71
N VAL A 14 12.96 -9.78 3.15
CA VAL A 14 11.95 -10.80 3.47
C VAL A 14 12.00 -11.92 2.44
N VAL A 15 13.05 -12.70 2.48
CA VAL A 15 13.27 -13.86 1.60
C VAL A 15 13.41 -15.15 2.39
N LYS A 16 13.29 -16.28 1.71
CA LYS A 16 13.55 -17.60 2.28
C LYS A 16 15.03 -17.77 2.58
N LYS A 17 15.39 -18.82 3.33
CA LYS A 17 16.77 -19.16 3.68
C LYS A 17 17.67 -19.42 2.45
N ASP A 18 17.07 -19.82 1.33
CA ASP A 18 17.75 -20.06 0.04
C ASP A 18 17.83 -18.79 -0.83
N GLY A 19 17.41 -17.63 -0.31
CA GLY A 19 17.38 -16.35 -1.02
C GLY A 19 16.21 -16.19 -2.00
N LEU A 20 15.31 -17.17 -2.12
CA LEU A 20 14.17 -17.10 -3.01
C LEU A 20 13.00 -16.35 -2.39
N PRO A 21 12.18 -15.66 -3.19
CA PRO A 21 11.01 -14.95 -2.69
C PRO A 21 9.92 -15.90 -2.19
N TYR A 22 9.13 -15.42 -1.26
CA TYR A 22 7.90 -16.10 -0.86
C TYR A 22 6.81 -15.87 -1.91
N THR A 23 6.03 -16.92 -2.18
CA THR A 23 4.88 -16.89 -3.10
C THR A 23 3.57 -17.20 -2.38
N VAL A 24 3.63 -17.38 -1.06
CA VAL A 24 2.47 -17.64 -0.18
C VAL A 24 2.56 -16.68 1.00
N TYR A 25 1.44 -16.05 1.33
CA TYR A 25 1.37 -14.99 2.34
C TYR A 25 1.77 -15.43 3.75
N THR A 26 1.24 -16.55 4.24
CA THR A 26 1.45 -16.94 5.65
C THR A 26 2.93 -17.08 6.02
N PRO A 27 3.76 -17.83 5.27
CA PRO A 27 5.17 -17.89 5.57
C PRO A 27 5.90 -16.55 5.35
N TYR A 28 5.48 -15.73 4.39
CA TYR A 28 5.97 -14.37 4.21
C TYR A 28 5.71 -13.52 5.44
N SER A 29 4.46 -13.45 5.90
CA SER A 29 4.06 -12.67 7.08
C SER A 29 4.81 -13.10 8.34
N ASN A 30 5.02 -14.40 8.54
CA ASN A 30 5.79 -14.89 9.67
C ASN A 30 7.27 -14.44 9.60
N GLN A 31 7.89 -14.53 8.42
CA GLN A 31 9.25 -14.05 8.22
C GLN A 31 9.32 -12.53 8.38
N TRP A 32 8.39 -11.78 7.79
CA TRP A 32 8.30 -10.33 7.93
C TRP A 32 8.26 -9.90 9.39
N LYS A 33 7.37 -10.50 10.20
CA LYS A 33 7.24 -10.23 11.64
C LYS A 33 8.50 -10.60 12.43
N SER A 34 9.32 -11.53 11.94
CA SER A 34 10.54 -11.96 12.62
C SER A 34 11.75 -11.08 12.34
N VAL A 35 11.78 -10.37 11.21
CA VAL A 35 12.92 -9.52 10.81
C VAL A 35 12.72 -8.07 11.17
N ILE A 36 11.47 -7.63 11.29
CA ILE A 36 11.11 -6.24 11.59
C ILE A 36 11.56 -5.87 13.01
N GLN A 37 12.18 -4.69 13.14
CA GLN A 37 12.59 -4.12 14.40
C GLN A 37 11.81 -2.82 14.68
N ALA A 38 11.72 -2.41 15.95
CA ALA A 38 11.03 -1.17 16.32
C ALA A 38 11.62 0.06 15.62
N ASP A 39 12.94 0.07 15.41
CA ASP A 39 13.66 1.17 14.75
C ASP A 39 13.31 1.32 13.27
N ASP A 40 12.83 0.26 12.60
CA ASP A 40 12.39 0.33 11.21
C ASP A 40 11.19 1.26 11.01
N PHE A 41 10.44 1.48 12.08
CA PHE A 41 9.27 2.37 12.10
C PHE A 41 9.50 3.66 12.89
N ALA A 42 10.73 3.94 13.35
CA ALA A 42 11.05 5.18 14.03
C ALA A 42 10.79 6.40 13.13
N GLU A 43 10.47 7.53 13.73
CA GLU A 43 10.40 8.79 13.02
C GLU A 43 11.80 9.27 12.67
N SER A 44 11.98 9.68 11.43
CA SER A 44 13.21 10.36 11.02
C SER A 44 13.04 11.85 11.26
N PRO A 45 13.86 12.48 12.13
CA PRO A 45 13.76 13.90 12.45
C PRO A 45 14.32 14.76 11.30
N SER A 46 13.74 14.63 10.10
CA SER A 46 14.23 15.30 8.89
C SER A 46 14.21 16.83 9.00
N LEU A 47 13.30 17.39 9.84
CA LEU A 47 13.23 18.83 10.06
C LEU A 47 14.43 19.36 10.86
N GLU A 48 15.08 18.55 11.68
CA GLU A 48 16.27 18.91 12.43
C GLU A 48 17.51 19.06 11.55
N ASN A 49 17.47 18.55 10.32
CA ASN A 49 18.57 18.56 9.37
C ASN A 49 18.37 19.60 8.25
N LEU A 50 17.42 20.52 8.37
CA LEU A 50 17.18 21.55 7.35
C LEU A 50 18.39 22.47 7.14
N ASP A 51 19.20 22.71 8.15
CA ASP A 51 20.43 23.51 8.08
C ASP A 51 21.52 22.88 7.17
N ALA A 52 21.39 21.57 6.89
CA ALA A 52 22.26 20.86 5.96
C ALA A 52 21.85 21.03 4.48
N LEU A 53 20.75 21.72 4.22
CA LEU A 53 20.35 22.04 2.84
C LEU A 53 21.32 23.07 2.23
N ILE A 54 21.58 22.93 0.92
CA ILE A 54 22.48 23.81 0.19
C ILE A 54 21.88 25.22 0.18
N GLU A 55 22.60 26.19 0.75
CA GLU A 55 22.25 27.60 0.64
C GLU A 55 22.25 28.07 -0.82
N GLY A 56 21.29 28.92 -1.18
CA GLY A 56 21.21 29.50 -2.51
C GLY A 56 20.65 28.57 -3.59
N TRP A 57 20.13 27.39 -3.22
CA TRP A 57 19.41 26.55 -4.19
C TRP A 57 18.09 27.24 -4.60
N VAL A 58 18.00 27.62 -5.87
CA VAL A 58 16.76 28.13 -6.44
C VAL A 58 15.94 26.92 -6.88
N ALA A 59 14.76 26.75 -6.24
CA ALA A 59 13.85 25.70 -6.65
C ALA A 59 13.51 25.83 -8.14
N PRO A 60 13.57 24.75 -8.92
CA PRO A 60 13.08 24.77 -10.29
C PRO A 60 11.60 25.18 -10.28
N ASN A 61 11.16 25.83 -11.34
CA ASN A 61 9.76 26.17 -11.50
C ASN A 61 8.94 24.87 -11.47
N ILE A 62 8.08 24.72 -10.46
CA ILE A 62 7.20 23.58 -10.36
C ILE A 62 6.02 23.84 -11.30
N PRO A 63 5.77 22.98 -12.31
CA PRO A 63 4.66 23.18 -13.22
C PRO A 63 3.32 23.20 -12.46
N SER A 64 2.39 24.04 -12.90
CA SER A 64 1.03 24.06 -12.37
C SER A 64 0.27 22.79 -12.77
N LEU A 65 -0.86 22.52 -12.12
CA LEU A 65 -1.71 21.37 -12.48
C LEU A 65 -2.21 21.48 -13.92
N GLU A 66 -2.54 22.69 -14.37
CA GLU A 66 -2.97 22.96 -15.75
C GLU A 66 -1.83 22.66 -16.75
N GLU A 67 -0.61 23.10 -16.47
CA GLU A 67 0.57 22.79 -17.31
C GLU A 67 0.86 21.28 -17.38
N MET A 68 0.49 20.52 -16.35
CA MET A 68 0.57 19.06 -16.33
C MET A 68 -0.63 18.38 -17.01
N GLY A 69 -1.59 19.13 -17.52
CA GLY A 69 -2.76 18.64 -18.22
C GLY A 69 -3.93 18.23 -17.32
N PHE A 70 -3.94 18.66 -16.05
CA PHE A 70 -5.09 18.44 -15.18
C PHE A 70 -6.07 19.61 -15.32
N GLU A 71 -7.32 19.31 -15.59
CA GLU A 71 -8.40 20.29 -15.56
C GLU A 71 -8.84 20.54 -14.11
N ALA A 72 -9.22 21.79 -13.80
CA ALA A 72 -9.85 22.09 -12.54
C ALA A 72 -11.17 21.33 -12.43
N GLY A 73 -11.16 20.26 -11.65
CA GLY A 73 -12.32 19.38 -11.47
C GLY A 73 -13.28 19.89 -10.41
N ALA A 74 -14.36 19.17 -10.23
CA ALA A 74 -15.26 19.35 -9.11
C ALA A 74 -14.50 19.24 -7.77
N ASP A 75 -14.96 19.92 -6.75
CA ASP A 75 -14.39 19.83 -5.41
C ASP A 75 -14.59 18.42 -4.83
N PHE A 76 -13.54 17.64 -4.85
CA PHE A 76 -13.54 16.28 -4.31
C PHE A 76 -13.14 16.20 -2.83
N HIS A 77 -12.98 17.32 -2.14
CA HIS A 77 -12.51 17.33 -0.75
C HIS A 77 -13.36 16.47 0.17
N GLU A 78 -14.68 16.42 -0.03
CA GLU A 78 -15.57 15.56 0.75
C GLU A 78 -15.38 14.06 0.46
N CYS A 79 -14.82 13.71 -0.69
CA CYS A 79 -14.58 12.33 -1.09
C CYS A 79 -13.22 11.78 -0.62
N ILE A 80 -12.32 12.65 -0.17
CA ILE A 80 -10.98 12.25 0.29
C ILE A 80 -11.09 11.77 1.74
N PRO A 81 -10.75 10.50 2.03
CA PRO A 81 -10.81 9.99 3.39
C PRO A 81 -9.78 10.70 4.29
N PRO A 82 -10.01 10.72 5.61
CA PRO A 82 -9.07 11.31 6.55
C PRO A 82 -7.73 10.57 6.54
N ARG A 83 -6.64 11.30 6.79
CA ARG A 83 -5.27 10.74 6.85
C ARG A 83 -5.02 9.87 8.09
N ASN A 84 -5.81 10.07 9.14
CA ASN A 84 -5.67 9.33 10.39
C ASN A 84 -6.84 8.36 10.56
N VAL A 85 -6.52 7.15 11.01
CA VAL A 85 -7.53 6.14 11.36
C VAL A 85 -7.93 6.33 12.80
N SER A 86 -9.22 6.36 13.09
CA SER A 86 -9.69 6.45 14.47
C SER A 86 -9.36 5.18 15.25
N SER A 87 -9.08 5.32 16.55
CA SER A 87 -8.84 4.17 17.43
C SER A 87 -10.03 3.21 17.47
N ASP A 88 -11.25 3.73 17.34
CA ASP A 88 -12.47 2.90 17.31
C ASP A 88 -12.50 1.98 16.08
N VAL A 89 -12.15 2.50 14.89
CA VAL A 89 -12.04 1.67 13.68
C VAL A 89 -10.95 0.62 13.85
N LEU A 90 -9.78 0.97 14.40
CA LEU A 90 -8.69 0.01 14.62
C LEU A 90 -9.10 -1.10 15.61
N GLN A 91 -9.73 -0.76 16.71
CA GLN A 91 -10.19 -1.73 17.73
C GLN A 91 -11.23 -2.70 17.17
N LYS A 92 -12.14 -2.21 16.34
CA LYS A 92 -13.24 -3.01 15.76
C LYS A 92 -12.88 -3.61 14.40
N TYR A 93 -11.68 -3.32 13.86
CA TYR A 93 -11.27 -3.65 12.50
C TYR A 93 -11.52 -5.11 12.16
N GLY A 94 -11.07 -6.03 13.00
CA GLY A 94 -11.21 -7.47 12.77
C GLY A 94 -12.65 -7.98 12.71
N MET A 95 -13.59 -7.24 13.28
CA MET A 95 -15.02 -7.62 13.33
C MET A 95 -15.85 -6.93 12.26
N GLN A 96 -15.44 -5.74 11.79
CA GLN A 96 -16.28 -4.88 10.95
C GLN A 96 -15.80 -4.77 9.50
N ARG A 97 -14.51 -5.01 9.22
CA ARG A 97 -13.91 -4.76 7.90
C ARG A 97 -14.56 -5.53 6.74
N ASP A 98 -15.15 -6.69 7.04
CA ASP A 98 -15.73 -7.57 6.03
C ASP A 98 -17.23 -7.24 5.74
N PHE A 99 -17.77 -6.22 6.40
CA PHE A 99 -19.15 -5.78 6.22
C PHE A 99 -19.19 -4.44 5.44
N PRO A 100 -19.51 -4.44 4.13
CA PRO A 100 -19.52 -3.21 3.32
C PRO A 100 -20.52 -2.14 3.80
N SER A 101 -21.55 -2.53 4.53
CA SER A 101 -22.57 -1.61 5.09
C SER A 101 -22.11 -0.86 6.33
N ILE A 102 -20.91 -1.14 6.85
CA ILE A 102 -20.35 -0.53 8.06
C ILE A 102 -19.10 0.25 7.70
N GLU A 103 -18.93 1.44 8.29
CA GLU A 103 -17.70 2.23 8.21
C GLU A 103 -16.55 1.57 9.03
N GLY A 104 -16.24 0.32 8.71
CA GLY A 104 -15.31 -0.56 9.44
C GLY A 104 -13.91 -0.61 8.87
N THR A 105 -13.58 0.23 7.86
CA THR A 105 -12.26 0.26 7.22
C THR A 105 -11.58 1.60 7.37
N SER A 106 -10.25 1.62 7.26
CA SER A 106 -9.45 2.84 7.39
C SER A 106 -9.54 3.78 6.19
N ARG A 107 -9.92 3.28 5.01
CA ARG A 107 -9.90 3.99 3.71
C ARG A 107 -8.54 4.63 3.37
N LEU A 108 -7.42 4.16 3.96
CA LEU A 108 -6.09 4.73 3.73
C LEU A 108 -5.48 4.38 2.37
N SER A 109 -6.10 3.53 1.55
CA SER A 109 -5.55 3.08 0.27
C SER A 109 -5.11 4.23 -0.64
N LEU A 110 -5.91 5.29 -0.73
CA LEU A 110 -5.58 6.52 -1.47
C LEU A 110 -4.28 7.14 -0.94
N HIS A 111 -4.22 7.37 0.37
CA HIS A 111 -3.07 8.02 1.01
C HIS A 111 -1.80 7.18 0.92
N LEU A 112 -1.89 5.87 1.09
CA LEU A 112 -0.76 4.94 0.95
C LEU A 112 -0.31 4.84 -0.52
N ARG A 113 -1.23 4.94 -1.49
CA ARG A 113 -0.90 4.93 -2.92
C ARG A 113 -0.09 6.15 -3.33
N PHE A 114 -0.48 7.33 -2.84
CA PHE A 114 0.16 8.60 -3.21
C PHE A 114 1.21 9.10 -2.20
N GLY A 115 1.53 8.29 -1.17
CA GLY A 115 2.53 8.65 -0.18
C GLY A 115 2.16 9.84 0.70
N THR A 116 0.88 10.25 0.75
CA THR A 116 0.41 11.35 1.60
C THR A 116 0.25 10.97 3.07
N VAL A 117 0.35 9.67 3.37
CA VAL A 117 0.51 9.07 4.71
C VAL A 117 1.67 8.09 4.64
N SER A 118 2.59 8.19 5.57
CA SER A 118 3.69 7.25 5.71
C SER A 118 3.17 5.88 6.18
N ILE A 119 3.62 4.81 5.52
CA ILE A 119 3.32 3.44 5.94
C ILE A 119 3.82 3.17 7.36
N ARG A 120 4.98 3.75 7.74
CA ARG A 120 5.54 3.65 9.08
C ARG A 120 4.64 4.32 10.12
N ALA A 121 4.06 5.47 9.79
CA ALA A 121 3.08 6.14 10.66
C ALA A 121 1.81 5.28 10.83
N ALA A 122 1.29 4.71 9.73
CA ALA A 122 0.16 3.79 9.79
C ALA A 122 0.45 2.56 10.65
N TYR A 123 1.64 1.96 10.52
CA TYR A 123 2.08 0.84 11.35
C TYR A 123 2.11 1.21 12.84
N ARG A 124 2.80 2.32 13.21
CA ARG A 124 2.86 2.79 14.61
C ARG A 124 1.48 3.02 15.20
N GLN A 125 0.56 3.55 14.41
CA GLN A 125 -0.80 3.82 14.85
C GLN A 125 -1.57 2.54 15.23
N GLY A 126 -1.31 1.43 14.56
CA GLY A 126 -2.08 0.18 14.71
C GLY A 126 -1.41 -0.94 15.48
N ILE A 127 -0.07 -0.93 15.66
CA ILE A 127 0.67 -2.09 16.16
C ILE A 127 0.23 -2.56 17.56
N GLN A 128 -0.17 -1.64 18.43
CA GLN A 128 -0.63 -1.97 19.78
C GLN A 128 -2.14 -2.19 19.87
N ILE A 129 -2.88 -2.00 18.77
CA ILE A 129 -4.34 -1.97 18.78
C ILE A 129 -4.94 -3.14 18.00
N SER A 130 -4.42 -3.43 16.82
CA SER A 130 -5.05 -4.38 15.91
C SER A 130 -4.03 -5.16 15.06
N GLU A 131 -3.79 -6.41 15.43
CA GLU A 131 -2.97 -7.31 14.59
C GLU A 131 -3.59 -7.51 13.20
N LYS A 132 -4.91 -7.55 13.09
CA LYS A 132 -5.61 -7.68 11.80
C LYS A 132 -5.32 -6.49 10.89
N TRP A 133 -5.28 -5.27 11.43
CA TRP A 133 -4.87 -4.08 10.70
C TRP A 133 -3.42 -4.17 10.22
N ILE A 134 -2.49 -4.58 11.08
CA ILE A 134 -1.08 -4.75 10.69
C ILE A 134 -0.93 -5.78 9.59
N ASN A 135 -1.69 -6.87 9.62
CA ASN A 135 -1.65 -7.88 8.55
C ASN A 135 -2.04 -7.30 7.18
N GLU A 136 -2.91 -6.27 7.11
CA GLU A 136 -3.24 -5.62 5.83
C GLU A 136 -2.06 -4.80 5.29
N LEU A 137 -1.26 -4.18 6.16
CA LEU A 137 -0.04 -3.50 5.75
C LEU A 137 1.00 -4.53 5.23
N ILE A 138 1.12 -5.68 5.89
CA ILE A 138 1.98 -6.79 5.44
C ILE A 138 1.49 -7.37 4.11
N TRP A 139 0.17 -7.47 3.89
CA TRP A 139 -0.39 -7.86 2.59
C TRP A 139 0.02 -6.92 1.47
N ARG A 140 -0.01 -5.61 1.71
CA ARG A 140 0.44 -4.61 0.74
C ARG A 140 1.90 -4.84 0.36
N ASP A 141 2.77 -5.02 1.35
CA ASP A 141 4.20 -5.28 1.14
C ASP A 141 4.43 -6.61 0.40
N PHE A 142 3.71 -7.67 0.77
CA PHE A 142 3.76 -8.96 0.08
C PHE A 142 3.43 -8.83 -1.41
N TYR A 143 2.39 -8.08 -1.79
CA TYR A 143 2.06 -7.89 -3.20
C TYR A 143 3.09 -7.06 -3.95
N GLN A 144 3.71 -6.09 -3.30
CA GLN A 144 4.84 -5.35 -3.88
C GLN A 144 6.05 -6.28 -4.11
N CYS A 145 6.34 -7.15 -3.14
CA CYS A 145 7.38 -8.18 -3.27
C CYS A 145 7.08 -9.14 -4.45
N ILE A 146 5.83 -9.56 -4.61
CA ILE A 146 5.42 -10.38 -5.77
C ILE A 146 5.70 -9.65 -7.09
N LEU A 147 5.28 -8.38 -7.23
CA LEU A 147 5.52 -7.61 -8.45
C LEU A 147 6.99 -7.36 -8.72
N TYR A 148 7.78 -7.16 -7.69
CA TYR A 148 9.22 -6.95 -7.80
C TYR A 148 9.95 -8.20 -8.32
N HIS A 149 9.67 -9.37 -7.74
CA HIS A 149 10.33 -10.62 -8.11
C HIS A 149 9.73 -11.29 -9.35
N PHE A 150 8.46 -11.01 -9.64
CA PHE A 150 7.71 -11.60 -10.76
C PHE A 150 7.03 -10.50 -11.60
N PRO A 151 7.81 -9.62 -12.24
CA PRO A 151 7.25 -8.45 -12.97
C PRO A 151 6.31 -8.82 -14.10
N HIS A 152 6.40 -10.05 -14.65
CA HIS A 152 5.46 -10.53 -15.66
C HIS A 152 4.01 -10.54 -15.15
N SER A 153 3.78 -10.66 -13.84
CA SER A 153 2.43 -10.68 -13.25
C SER A 153 1.68 -9.34 -13.36
N ALA A 154 2.35 -8.28 -13.81
CA ALA A 154 1.68 -7.03 -14.18
C ALA A 154 0.86 -7.13 -15.49
N ASN A 155 1.20 -8.07 -16.39
CA ASN A 155 0.62 -8.17 -17.74
C ASN A 155 0.13 -9.58 -18.09
N SER A 156 0.40 -10.57 -17.26
CA SER A 156 0.02 -11.97 -17.47
C SER A 156 -0.29 -12.65 -16.15
N ALA A 157 -0.87 -13.84 -16.20
CA ALA A 157 -1.15 -14.58 -14.97
C ALA A 157 0.15 -14.92 -14.23
N PHE A 158 0.14 -14.78 -12.90
CA PHE A 158 1.26 -15.18 -12.04
C PHE A 158 1.69 -16.63 -12.29
N ARG A 159 0.70 -17.51 -12.51
CA ARG A 159 0.92 -18.89 -12.97
C ARG A 159 0.53 -19.00 -14.46
N PRO A 160 1.46 -19.23 -15.39
CA PRO A 160 1.20 -19.20 -16.83
C PRO A 160 0.07 -20.15 -17.30
N ALA A 161 -0.22 -21.21 -16.51
CA ALA A 161 -1.34 -22.10 -16.82
C ALA A 161 -2.71 -21.39 -16.86
N TYR A 162 -2.86 -20.30 -16.10
CA TYR A 162 -4.11 -19.56 -15.99
C TYR A 162 -4.35 -18.60 -17.17
N ASP A 163 -3.31 -18.26 -17.94
CA ASP A 163 -3.49 -17.51 -19.20
C ASP A 163 -4.27 -18.31 -20.26
N ARG A 164 -4.37 -19.63 -20.08
CA ARG A 164 -5.08 -20.53 -20.98
C ARG A 164 -6.54 -20.79 -20.60
N ILE A 165 -7.06 -20.11 -19.59
CA ILE A 165 -8.45 -20.25 -19.19
C ILE A 165 -9.33 -19.64 -20.29
N PRO A 166 -10.29 -20.37 -20.88
CA PRO A 166 -11.20 -19.85 -21.89
C PRO A 166 -12.27 -18.96 -21.22
N TRP A 167 -11.92 -17.71 -21.00
CA TRP A 167 -12.87 -16.74 -20.44
C TRP A 167 -14.05 -16.51 -21.39
N SER A 168 -15.25 -16.37 -20.82
CA SER A 168 -16.41 -15.94 -21.62
C SER A 168 -16.26 -14.46 -22.02
N THR A 169 -16.51 -14.18 -23.30
CA THR A 169 -16.56 -12.82 -23.85
C THR A 169 -17.99 -12.40 -24.18
N ASN A 170 -19.00 -13.04 -23.58
CA ASN A 170 -20.40 -12.73 -23.81
C ASN A 170 -20.79 -11.44 -23.08
N GLU A 171 -21.00 -10.37 -23.84
CA GLU A 171 -21.35 -9.04 -23.34
C GLU A 171 -22.71 -9.02 -22.61
N ASP A 172 -23.68 -9.80 -23.05
CA ASP A 172 -25.01 -9.87 -22.40
C ASP A 172 -24.89 -10.46 -20.99
N HIS A 173 -24.05 -11.50 -20.81
CA HIS A 173 -23.77 -12.07 -19.51
C HIS A 173 -23.01 -11.08 -18.62
N PHE A 174 -22.07 -10.32 -19.19
CA PHE A 174 -21.33 -9.30 -18.47
C PHE A 174 -22.25 -8.17 -17.99
N HIS A 175 -23.14 -7.68 -18.85
CA HIS A 175 -24.14 -6.67 -18.48
C HIS A 175 -25.10 -7.18 -17.41
N ALA A 176 -25.60 -8.41 -17.54
CA ALA A 176 -26.46 -9.02 -16.52
C ALA A 176 -25.75 -9.12 -15.16
N TRP A 177 -24.46 -9.46 -15.16
CA TRP A 177 -23.64 -9.47 -13.95
C TRP A 177 -23.48 -8.07 -13.34
N CYS A 178 -23.18 -7.05 -14.13
CA CYS A 178 -23.09 -5.66 -13.66
C CYS A 178 -24.39 -5.16 -13.03
N GLU A 179 -25.54 -5.62 -13.55
CA GLU A 179 -26.88 -5.24 -13.08
C GLU A 179 -27.41 -6.12 -11.95
N GLY A 180 -26.64 -7.14 -11.51
CA GLY A 180 -27.07 -8.09 -10.46
C GLY A 180 -28.21 -9.00 -10.91
N LYS A 181 -28.28 -9.33 -12.21
CA LYS A 181 -29.34 -10.16 -12.84
C LYS A 181 -28.85 -11.54 -13.29
N THR A 182 -27.72 -12.01 -12.77
CA THR A 182 -27.16 -13.35 -13.02
C THR A 182 -27.72 -14.39 -12.08
#